data_9b661bd67779fb409c476fe62f0a7a18
#
_entry.id   9b661bd67779fb409c476fe62f0a7a18
#
_cell.length_a   1.000
_cell.length_b   1.000
_cell.length_c   1.000
_cell.angle_alpha   90.00
_cell.angle_beta   90.00
_cell.angle_gamma   90.00
#
_symmetry.space_group_name_H-M   'P 1'
#
loop_
_entity.id
_entity.type
_entity.pdbx_description
1 polymer ?
#
loop_
_entity_poly.entity_id
_entity_poly.type
_entity_poly.pdbx_seq_one_letter_code
_entity_poly.pdbx_strand_id
1 'polypeptide(L)'
;MLMIIPNHILEINNLSIGLPKRADRKYAVENANIKVSRGEVLCVVGESGSGKSVMTSAILNDIAPGLSLLDGEVLFKGEDILKFNNRKLNELRGSRISMIYQEPMAALNPSIRIGKQVEEVFSCTGLKSVKKSAKKKL
;
A
#
# COMPACT_ATOMS: atom_id res chain seq x y z
N MET A 1 -6.24 8.01 -31.28
CA MET A 1 -6.57 7.08 -30.17
C MET A 1 -6.65 7.92 -28.92
N LEU A 2 -7.87 8.28 -28.48
CA LEU A 2 -8.07 9.05 -27.25
C LEU A 2 -7.70 8.13 -26.09
N MET A 3 -6.62 8.46 -25.36
CA MET A 3 -6.36 7.85 -24.06
C MET A 3 -7.48 8.30 -23.10
N ILE A 4 -8.37 7.39 -22.75
CA ILE A 4 -9.31 7.61 -21.65
C ILE A 4 -8.46 7.58 -20.37
N ILE A 5 -8.15 8.76 -19.84
CA ILE A 5 -7.52 8.87 -18.52
C ILE A 5 -8.59 8.38 -17.52
N PRO A 6 -8.34 7.30 -16.76
CA PRO A 6 -9.31 6.83 -15.80
C PRO A 6 -9.61 7.94 -14.80
N ASN A 7 -10.89 8.20 -14.56
CA ASN A 7 -11.35 9.28 -13.65
C ASN A 7 -10.91 8.99 -12.20
N HIS A 8 -10.64 7.73 -11.89
CA HIS A 8 -10.21 7.26 -10.57
C HIS A 8 -8.71 6.93 -10.56
N ILE A 9 -8.03 7.40 -9.51
CA ILE A 9 -6.61 7.10 -9.31
C ILE A 9 -6.40 5.70 -8.73
N LEU A 10 -7.37 5.25 -7.92
CA LEU A 10 -7.39 3.94 -7.29
C LEU A 10 -8.80 3.35 -7.42
N GLU A 11 -8.86 2.08 -7.81
CA GLU A 11 -10.10 1.30 -7.82
C GLU A 11 -9.85 -0.06 -7.19
N ILE A 12 -10.75 -0.50 -6.35
CA ILE A 12 -10.84 -1.86 -5.83
C ILE A 12 -12.14 -2.43 -6.37
N ASN A 13 -12.06 -3.52 -7.09
CA ASN A 13 -13.21 -4.17 -7.71
C ASN A 13 -13.34 -5.61 -7.20
N ASN A 14 -14.46 -5.92 -6.55
CA ASN A 14 -14.85 -7.26 -6.06
C ASN A 14 -13.77 -7.95 -5.20
N LEU A 15 -12.94 -7.18 -4.49
CA LEU A 15 -11.82 -7.71 -3.72
C LEU A 15 -12.31 -8.61 -2.59
N SER A 16 -11.85 -9.86 -2.60
CA SER A 16 -12.14 -10.85 -1.56
C SER A 16 -10.85 -11.48 -1.06
N ILE A 17 -10.63 -11.39 0.25
CA ILE A 17 -9.43 -11.93 0.93
C ILE A 17 -9.90 -12.93 1.97
N GLY A 18 -9.45 -14.17 1.85
CA GLY A 18 -9.78 -15.26 2.73
C GLY A 18 -8.92 -15.32 3.98
N LEU A 19 -9.54 -15.77 5.07
CA LEU A 19 -8.87 -16.14 6.31
C LEU A 19 -8.41 -17.62 6.24
N PRO A 20 -7.45 -18.02 7.12
CA PRO A 20 -7.06 -19.43 7.22
C PRO A 20 -8.25 -20.35 7.50
N LYS A 21 -8.19 -21.60 7.04
CA LYS A 21 -9.28 -22.60 7.17
C LYS A 21 -9.80 -22.84 8.60
N ARG A 22 -9.02 -22.47 9.62
CA ARG A 22 -9.39 -22.63 11.05
C ARG A 22 -9.91 -21.34 11.70
N ALA A 23 -10.11 -20.28 10.93
CA ALA A 23 -10.66 -19.02 11.43
C ALA A 23 -12.17 -19.17 11.70
N ASP A 24 -12.70 -18.28 12.52
CA ASP A 24 -14.12 -18.18 12.90
C ASP A 24 -15.03 -17.76 11.72
N ARG A 25 -14.43 -17.22 10.67
CA ARG A 25 -15.13 -16.78 9.45
C ARG A 25 -14.28 -17.06 8.21
N LYS A 26 -14.91 -17.05 7.05
CA LYS A 26 -14.25 -17.37 5.77
C LYS A 26 -13.44 -16.20 5.22
N TYR A 27 -13.93 -14.98 5.37
CA TYR A 27 -13.36 -13.79 4.74
C TYR A 27 -12.86 -12.77 5.75
N ALA A 28 -11.69 -12.21 5.50
CA ALA A 28 -11.22 -10.99 6.13
C ALA A 28 -11.82 -9.75 5.43
N VAL A 29 -11.93 -9.82 4.09
CA VAL A 29 -12.59 -8.85 3.22
C VAL A 29 -13.43 -9.63 2.24
N GLU A 30 -14.67 -9.23 2.02
CA GLU A 30 -15.61 -9.89 1.10
C GLU A 30 -16.19 -8.87 0.15
N ASN A 31 -16.00 -9.10 -1.16
CA ASN A 31 -16.57 -8.32 -2.26
C ASN A 31 -16.45 -6.80 -2.09
N ALA A 32 -15.29 -6.32 -1.67
CA ALA A 32 -15.05 -4.89 -1.46
C ALA A 32 -14.97 -4.16 -2.81
N ASN A 33 -15.67 -3.04 -2.90
CA ASN A 33 -15.68 -2.17 -4.07
C ASN A 33 -15.46 -0.73 -3.63
N ILE A 34 -14.37 -0.11 -4.11
CA ILE A 34 -13.97 1.26 -3.74
C ILE A 34 -13.42 1.96 -4.98
N LYS A 35 -13.74 3.25 -5.11
CA LYS A 35 -13.16 4.12 -6.13
C LYS A 35 -12.72 5.42 -5.48
N VAL A 36 -11.51 5.85 -5.80
CA VAL A 36 -10.93 7.09 -5.29
C VAL A 36 -10.47 7.94 -6.47
N SER A 37 -11.00 9.14 -6.56
CA SER A 37 -10.63 10.11 -7.60
C SER A 37 -9.38 10.89 -7.19
N ARG A 38 -8.77 11.56 -8.15
CA ARG A 38 -7.63 12.44 -7.84
C ARG A 38 -8.05 13.60 -6.95
N GLY A 39 -7.32 13.83 -5.85
CA GLY A 39 -7.59 14.89 -4.88
C GLY A 39 -8.73 14.56 -3.90
N GLU A 40 -9.30 13.36 -3.98
CA GLU A 40 -10.34 12.90 -3.08
C GLU A 40 -9.75 12.35 -1.77
N VAL A 41 -10.45 12.54 -0.67
CA VAL A 41 -10.19 11.91 0.61
C VAL A 41 -11.33 10.94 0.92
N LEU A 42 -11.02 9.65 0.95
CA LEU A 42 -11.97 8.60 1.31
C LEU A 42 -11.72 8.14 2.74
N CYS A 43 -12.77 8.19 3.57
CA CYS A 43 -12.73 7.66 4.93
C CYS A 43 -13.42 6.29 5.00
N VAL A 44 -12.70 5.27 5.45
CA VAL A 44 -13.22 3.92 5.67
C VAL A 44 -13.43 3.70 7.16
N VAL A 45 -14.69 3.60 7.58
CA VAL A 45 -15.10 3.39 8.97
C VAL A 45 -15.62 1.98 9.19
N GLY A 46 -15.53 1.49 10.40
CA GLY A 46 -16.02 0.15 10.79
C GLY A 46 -15.37 -0.31 12.10
N GLU A 47 -15.90 -1.35 12.68
CA GLU A 47 -15.44 -1.95 13.93
C GLU A 47 -14.02 -2.53 13.83
N SER A 48 -13.39 -2.80 14.98
CA SER A 48 -12.14 -3.54 15.03
C SER A 48 -12.33 -4.93 14.41
N GLY A 49 -11.37 -5.36 13.60
CA GLY A 49 -11.46 -6.67 12.91
C GLY A 49 -12.35 -6.70 11.67
N SER A 50 -12.98 -5.59 11.24
CA SER A 50 -13.82 -5.55 10.03
C SER A 50 -13.05 -5.62 8.69
N GLY A 51 -11.73 -5.81 8.72
CA GLY A 51 -10.94 -5.99 7.50
C GLY A 51 -10.34 -4.72 6.89
N LYS A 52 -10.55 -3.52 7.49
CA LYS A 52 -10.03 -2.25 6.96
C LYS A 52 -8.53 -2.28 6.68
N SER A 53 -7.73 -2.70 7.65
CA SER A 53 -6.27 -2.79 7.52
C SER A 53 -5.85 -3.84 6.48
N VAL A 54 -6.56 -4.95 6.39
CA VAL A 54 -6.30 -5.99 5.38
C VAL A 54 -6.57 -5.45 3.98
N MET A 55 -7.68 -4.73 3.80
CA MET A 55 -8.01 -4.10 2.53
C MET A 55 -6.99 -3.03 2.12
N THR A 56 -6.57 -2.17 3.07
CA THR A 56 -5.55 -1.15 2.76
C THR A 56 -4.17 -1.75 2.47
N SER A 57 -3.78 -2.83 3.14
CA SER A 57 -2.55 -3.58 2.81
C SER A 57 -2.61 -4.21 1.41
N ALA A 58 -3.78 -4.65 0.97
CA ALA A 58 -3.96 -5.19 -0.39
C ALA A 58 -3.67 -4.13 -1.48
N ILE A 59 -3.91 -2.85 -1.21
CA ILE A 59 -3.54 -1.74 -2.13
C ILE A 59 -2.04 -1.72 -2.40
N LEU A 60 -1.24 -2.14 -1.44
CA LEU A 60 0.21 -2.28 -1.61
C LEU A 60 0.63 -3.67 -2.06
N ASN A 61 -0.31 -4.58 -2.35
CA ASN A 61 -0.07 -6.00 -2.56
C ASN A 61 0.77 -6.61 -1.43
N ASP A 62 0.48 -6.17 -0.18
CA ASP A 62 1.13 -6.62 1.05
C ASP A 62 0.12 -7.38 1.91
N ILE A 63 -0.26 -8.57 1.42
CA ILE A 63 -1.21 -9.44 2.09
C ILE A 63 -0.46 -10.25 3.14
N ALA A 64 -0.88 -10.13 4.40
CA ALA A 64 -0.22 -10.80 5.52
C ALA A 64 -0.17 -12.33 5.35
N PRO A 65 0.89 -12.99 5.85
CA PRO A 65 0.99 -14.45 5.83
C PRO A 65 -0.23 -15.12 6.47
N GLY A 66 -0.74 -16.16 5.81
CA GLY A 66 -1.95 -16.88 6.22
C GLY A 66 -3.24 -16.35 5.61
N LEU A 67 -3.27 -15.13 5.08
CA LEU A 67 -4.37 -14.64 4.26
C LEU A 67 -4.18 -15.04 2.80
N SER A 68 -5.27 -15.16 2.07
CA SER A 68 -5.25 -15.53 0.65
C SER A 68 -6.11 -14.59 -0.17
N LEU A 69 -5.56 -14.05 -1.24
CA LEU A 69 -6.37 -13.39 -2.27
C LEU A 69 -7.24 -14.45 -2.94
N LEU A 70 -8.54 -14.25 -2.90
CA LEU A 70 -9.52 -15.20 -3.47
C LEU A 70 -10.09 -14.68 -4.78
N ASP A 71 -10.38 -13.38 -4.85
CA ASP A 71 -11.00 -12.75 -6.01
C ASP A 71 -10.75 -11.25 -6.02
N GLY A 72 -11.00 -10.62 -7.17
CA GLY A 72 -10.95 -9.17 -7.36
C GLY A 72 -9.64 -8.63 -7.89
N GLU A 73 -9.62 -7.33 -8.06
CA GLU A 73 -8.47 -6.58 -8.57
C GLU A 73 -8.30 -5.25 -7.83
N VAL A 74 -7.08 -4.75 -7.84
CA VAL A 74 -6.72 -3.43 -7.31
C VAL A 74 -6.04 -2.64 -8.43
N LEU A 75 -6.75 -1.68 -8.99
CA LEU A 75 -6.26 -0.85 -10.09
C LEU A 75 -5.67 0.45 -9.56
N PHE A 76 -4.43 0.71 -9.86
CA PHE A 76 -3.80 2.01 -9.68
C PHE A 76 -3.54 2.63 -11.04
N LYS A 77 -4.24 3.73 -11.34
CA LYS A 77 -4.19 4.39 -12.65
C LYS A 77 -4.52 3.43 -13.80
N GLY A 78 -5.44 2.49 -13.57
CA GLY A 78 -5.88 1.51 -14.54
C GLY A 78 -5.01 0.26 -14.66
N GLU A 79 -3.94 0.13 -13.90
CA GLU A 79 -3.07 -1.04 -13.88
C GLU A 79 -3.30 -1.88 -12.61
N ASP A 80 -3.52 -3.18 -12.77
CA ASP A 80 -3.77 -4.09 -11.65
C ASP A 80 -2.49 -4.38 -10.86
N ILE A 81 -2.41 -3.81 -9.65
CA ILE A 81 -1.25 -3.95 -8.74
C ILE A 81 -1.03 -5.40 -8.31
N LEU A 82 -2.11 -6.19 -8.19
CA LEU A 82 -2.02 -7.58 -7.72
C LEU A 82 -1.25 -8.46 -8.71
N LYS A 83 -1.14 -8.04 -9.97
CA LYS A 83 -0.39 -8.73 -11.05
C LYS A 83 1.04 -8.22 -11.22
N PHE A 84 1.46 -7.23 -10.43
CA PHE A 84 2.80 -6.68 -10.55
C PHE A 84 3.86 -7.66 -10.03
N ASN A 85 4.99 -7.73 -10.72
CA ASN A 85 6.17 -8.41 -10.19
C ASN A 85 6.84 -7.56 -9.09
N ASN A 86 7.74 -8.16 -8.33
CA ASN A 86 8.42 -7.51 -7.20
C ASN A 86 9.14 -6.22 -7.60
N ARG A 87 9.73 -6.15 -8.80
CA ARG A 87 10.42 -4.95 -9.27
C ARG A 87 9.44 -3.78 -9.41
N LYS A 88 8.32 -4.01 -10.10
CA LYS A 88 7.29 -2.99 -10.33
C LYS A 88 6.61 -2.55 -9.02
N LEU A 89 6.40 -3.51 -8.09
CA LEU A 89 5.89 -3.22 -6.75
C LEU A 89 6.85 -2.32 -5.96
N ASN A 90 8.15 -2.61 -6.00
CA ASN A 90 9.15 -1.79 -5.29
C ASN A 90 9.26 -0.37 -5.89
N GLU A 91 9.11 -0.23 -7.20
CA GLU A 91 9.04 1.09 -7.86
C GLU A 91 7.77 1.87 -7.48
N LEU A 92 6.66 1.18 -7.19
CA LEU A 92 5.39 1.77 -6.78
C LEU A 92 5.42 2.22 -5.32
N ARG A 93 5.87 1.31 -4.43
CA ARG A 93 5.89 1.51 -2.98
C ARG A 93 6.85 2.61 -2.59
N GLY A 94 6.39 3.53 -1.75
CA GLY A 94 7.16 4.68 -1.27
C GLY A 94 7.33 5.84 -2.26
N SER A 95 7.23 5.60 -3.58
CA SER A 95 7.37 6.66 -4.60
C SER A 95 6.03 7.14 -5.17
N ARG A 96 5.05 6.25 -5.28
CA ARG A 96 3.73 6.51 -5.87
C ARG A 96 2.60 6.28 -4.89
N ILE A 97 2.72 5.24 -4.07
CA ILE A 97 1.79 4.91 -2.99
C ILE A 97 2.61 4.71 -1.72
N SER A 98 2.16 5.30 -0.62
CA SER A 98 2.74 5.11 0.69
C SER A 98 1.64 4.84 1.72
N MET A 99 1.98 4.17 2.80
CA MET A 99 1.08 3.88 3.90
C MET A 99 1.69 4.36 5.22
N ILE A 100 0.87 4.97 6.06
CA ILE A 100 1.22 5.30 7.43
C ILE A 100 0.54 4.27 8.32
N TYR A 101 1.34 3.50 9.06
CA TYR A 101 0.83 2.48 9.97
C TYR A 101 0.33 3.11 11.27
N GLN A 102 -0.61 2.44 11.91
CA GLN A 102 -1.20 2.89 13.18
C GLN A 102 -0.15 2.99 14.29
N GLU A 103 0.83 2.08 14.29
CA GLU A 103 1.98 2.09 15.22
C GLU A 103 3.27 2.31 14.45
N PRO A 104 3.68 3.56 14.20
CA PRO A 104 4.84 3.87 13.36
C PRO A 104 6.17 3.33 13.96
N MET A 105 6.25 3.16 15.28
CA MET A 105 7.43 2.59 15.91
C MET A 105 7.63 1.11 15.58
N ALA A 106 6.55 0.36 15.36
CA ALA A 106 6.62 -1.05 14.93
C ALA A 106 7.12 -1.20 13.48
N ALA A 107 7.01 -0.16 12.66
CA ALA A 107 7.50 -0.15 11.29
C ALA A 107 9.01 0.09 11.18
N LEU A 108 9.66 0.56 12.26
CA LEU A 108 11.10 0.79 12.29
C LEU A 108 11.85 -0.48 12.67
N ASN A 109 12.95 -0.77 11.96
CA ASN A 109 13.83 -1.87 12.32
C ASN A 109 14.75 -1.44 13.49
N PRO A 110 14.62 -2.06 14.69
CA PRO A 110 15.40 -1.66 15.86
C PRO A 110 16.90 -1.90 15.72
N SER A 111 17.32 -2.78 14.82
CA SER A 111 18.73 -3.09 14.55
C SER A 111 19.41 -2.10 13.61
N ILE A 112 18.66 -1.19 12.99
CA ILE A 112 19.18 -0.22 12.02
C ILE A 112 19.01 1.20 12.59
N ARG A 113 20.06 2.00 12.54
CA ARG A 113 20.01 3.40 12.95
C ARG A 113 18.92 4.15 12.18
N ILE A 114 18.11 4.95 12.87
CA ILE A 114 17.00 5.72 12.28
C ILE A 114 17.47 6.57 11.09
N GLY A 115 18.64 7.23 11.19
CA GLY A 115 19.19 8.02 10.09
C GLY A 115 19.39 7.21 8.80
N LYS A 116 19.81 5.93 8.90
CA LYS A 116 19.93 5.05 7.74
C LYS A 116 18.57 4.71 7.13
N GLN A 117 17.57 4.44 7.95
CA GLN A 117 16.22 4.14 7.48
C GLN A 117 15.59 5.34 6.76
N VAL A 118 15.81 6.55 7.27
CA VAL A 118 15.38 7.78 6.60
C VAL A 118 16.13 8.01 5.29
N GLU A 119 17.46 7.77 5.25
CA GLU A 119 18.27 7.89 4.03
C GLU A 119 17.80 6.92 2.92
N GLU A 120 17.35 5.74 3.29
CA GLU A 120 16.84 4.73 2.34
C GLU A 120 15.63 5.26 1.55
N VAL A 121 14.71 5.95 2.21
CA VAL A 121 13.55 6.59 1.56
C VAL A 121 13.99 7.57 0.46
N PHE A 122 15.00 8.41 0.74
CA PHE A 122 15.53 9.35 -0.28
C PHE A 122 16.20 8.62 -1.44
N SER A 123 16.84 7.50 -1.19
CA SER A 123 17.48 6.69 -2.24
C SER A 123 16.44 6.04 -3.15
N CYS A 124 15.34 5.55 -2.59
CA CYS A 124 14.25 4.91 -3.34
C CYS A 124 13.39 5.91 -4.13
N THR A 125 13.24 7.15 -3.63
CA THR A 125 12.40 8.18 -4.27
C THR A 125 13.13 9.00 -5.34
N GLY A 126 14.43 8.79 -5.54
CA GLY A 126 15.25 9.58 -6.46
C GLY A 126 15.52 11.01 -5.96
N LEU A 127 15.08 11.36 -4.78
CA LEU A 127 15.41 12.63 -4.13
C LEU A 127 16.88 12.59 -3.70
N LYS A 128 17.69 13.54 -4.19
CA LYS A 128 19.11 13.61 -3.85
C LYS A 128 19.27 13.73 -2.34
N SER A 129 19.98 12.79 -1.75
CA SER A 129 20.32 12.75 -0.32
C SER A 129 20.75 14.14 0.21
N VAL A 130 20.17 14.53 1.34
CA VAL A 130 20.47 15.77 2.09
C VAL A 130 21.93 15.81 2.60
N LYS A 131 22.71 14.71 2.42
CA LYS A 131 24.13 14.63 2.83
C LYS A 131 25.04 15.76 2.32
N LYS A 132 24.69 16.42 1.19
CA LYS A 132 25.48 17.54 0.67
C LYS A 132 25.19 18.88 1.38
N SER A 133 24.07 19.04 2.06
CA SER A 133 23.73 20.32 2.72
C SER A 133 24.24 20.44 4.15
N ALA A 134 24.39 19.33 4.87
CA ALA A 134 24.85 19.34 6.26
C ALA A 134 26.38 19.53 6.39
N LYS A 135 27.20 19.18 5.38
CA LYS A 135 28.65 19.37 5.39
C LYS A 135 29.09 20.80 5.04
N LYS A 136 28.20 21.73 4.74
CA LYS A 136 28.50 23.11 4.38
C LYS A 136 28.24 24.11 5.51
N LYS A 137 27.86 23.65 6.71
CA LYS A 137 27.55 24.50 7.88
C LYS A 137 28.22 24.01 9.17
N LEU A 138 29.45 23.49 9.07
CA LEU A 138 30.35 23.34 10.21
C LEU A 138 31.69 23.94 9.81
#